data_e4c7e4668d4e13d387d7fc62469ad570
#
_entry.id   e4c7e4668d4e13d387d7fc62469ad570
#
_cell.length_a   1.000
_cell.length_b   1.000
_cell.length_c   1.000
_cell.angle_alpha   90.00
_cell.angle_beta   90.00
_cell.angle_gamma   90.00
#
_symmetry.space_group_name_H-M   'P 1'
#
loop_
_entity.id
_entity.type
_entity.pdbx_description
1 polymer ?
#
loop_
_entity_poly.entity_id
_entity_poly.type
_entity_poly.pdbx_seq_one_letter_code
_entity_poly.pdbx_strand_id
1 'polypeptide(L)'
;MEDYIIDVNNVTVRFNKANMKVDNLKEYVVRLLRRELMFQEFIALKDVDLHIKKGEAWGLVGTNGAGKSTLLKVISRILKPYKGTVDVKGSVAALIELGAGIDPNMSARENIFLNGTLLGYKKDFIQEKFDEIVEFSELQDFLDSPVKNFSSGMKARLGFSIATSVQPDILIADEILSVGDVRFKKKCSERMQNMLSNGTTLLYVSHNMKSVSYTHLTLPTNSL
;
A
#
# COMPACT_ATOMS: atom_id res chain seq x y z
N MET A 1 -23.23 15.86 -9.00
CA MET A 1 -22.52 14.83 -8.22
C MET A 1 -21.12 15.34 -7.99
N GLU A 2 -20.66 15.37 -6.76
CA GLU A 2 -19.26 15.68 -6.51
C GLU A 2 -18.39 14.57 -7.10
N ASP A 3 -17.30 14.93 -7.78
CA ASP A 3 -16.44 13.96 -8.48
C ASP A 3 -15.31 13.53 -7.54
N TYR A 4 -15.61 12.53 -6.70
CA TYR A 4 -14.62 11.90 -5.83
C TYR A 4 -13.79 10.87 -6.60
N ILE A 5 -12.48 10.86 -6.35
CA ILE A 5 -11.56 9.84 -6.88
C ILE A 5 -11.54 8.60 -5.97
N ILE A 6 -11.75 8.81 -4.65
CA ILE A 6 -11.98 7.76 -3.67
C ILE A 6 -13.30 8.08 -2.97
N ASP A 7 -14.26 7.17 -3.07
CA ASP A 7 -15.60 7.31 -2.50
C ASP A 7 -15.94 6.04 -1.71
N VAL A 8 -15.88 6.15 -0.38
CA VAL A 8 -16.14 5.09 0.58
C VAL A 8 -17.41 5.44 1.34
N ASN A 9 -18.44 4.60 1.23
CA ASN A 9 -19.76 4.87 1.81
C ASN A 9 -20.20 3.73 2.73
N ASN A 10 -20.37 4.04 4.00
CA ASN A 10 -20.91 3.16 5.05
C ASN A 10 -20.20 1.79 5.09
N VAL A 11 -18.86 1.81 5.00
CA VAL A 11 -18.07 0.59 4.88
C VAL A 11 -17.85 -0.08 6.23
N THR A 12 -18.23 -1.35 6.30
CA THR A 12 -17.98 -2.24 7.43
C THR A 12 -17.14 -3.43 6.98
N VAL A 13 -16.05 -3.71 7.70
CA VAL A 13 -15.20 -4.86 7.50
C VAL A 13 -15.18 -5.72 8.76
N ARG A 14 -15.47 -7.01 8.59
CA ARG A 14 -15.41 -7.99 9.67
C ARG A 14 -14.47 -9.14 9.31
N PHE A 15 -13.80 -9.64 10.31
CA PHE A 15 -12.98 -10.84 10.23
C PHE A 15 -13.54 -11.91 11.17
N ASN A 16 -13.53 -13.14 10.73
CA ASN A 16 -13.84 -14.28 11.59
C ASN A 16 -12.55 -14.71 12.27
N LYS A 17 -12.47 -14.52 13.57
CA LYS A 17 -11.36 -15.02 14.36
C LYS A 17 -11.76 -16.41 14.88
N ALA A 18 -11.11 -17.46 14.38
CA ALA A 18 -11.26 -18.76 14.99
C ALA A 18 -10.65 -18.71 16.40
N ASN A 19 -11.43 -19.04 17.43
CA ASN A 19 -10.97 -19.00 18.82
C ASN A 19 -9.90 -20.06 19.14
N MET A 20 -9.66 -21.03 18.23
CA MET A 20 -8.67 -22.08 18.38
C MET A 20 -7.99 -22.37 17.05
N LYS A 21 -6.67 -22.53 17.07
CA LYS A 21 -5.95 -23.15 15.96
C LYS A 21 -6.36 -24.62 15.89
N VAL A 22 -6.88 -25.04 14.76
CA VAL A 22 -7.20 -26.44 14.48
C VAL A 22 -6.07 -26.97 13.60
N ASP A 23 -5.19 -27.78 14.17
CA ASP A 23 -3.98 -28.23 13.48
C ASP A 23 -4.23 -29.45 12.57
N ASN A 24 -5.41 -30.10 12.68
CA ASN A 24 -5.75 -31.30 11.93
C ASN A 24 -7.14 -31.26 11.30
N LEU A 25 -7.24 -31.71 10.03
CA LEU A 25 -8.50 -31.80 9.29
C LEU A 25 -9.56 -32.66 10.01
N LYS A 26 -9.13 -33.75 10.68
CA LYS A 26 -10.03 -34.62 11.49
C LYS A 26 -10.64 -33.85 12.66
N GLU A 27 -9.86 -33.07 13.37
CA GLU A 27 -10.31 -32.23 14.48
C GLU A 27 -11.28 -31.15 14.01
N TYR A 28 -10.99 -30.53 12.85
CA TYR A 28 -11.89 -29.57 12.22
C TYR A 28 -13.27 -30.19 11.93
N VAL A 29 -13.32 -31.36 11.31
CA VAL A 29 -14.57 -32.05 10.97
C VAL A 29 -15.35 -32.43 12.23
N VAL A 30 -14.68 -32.96 13.26
CA VAL A 30 -15.33 -33.38 14.53
C VAL A 30 -15.94 -32.15 15.24
N ARG A 31 -15.22 -31.03 15.28
CA ARG A 31 -15.71 -29.77 15.90
C ARG A 31 -16.83 -29.12 15.07
N LEU A 32 -16.76 -29.23 13.76
CA LEU A 32 -17.84 -28.79 12.85
C LEU A 32 -19.13 -29.54 13.14
N LEU A 33 -19.05 -30.85 13.26
CA LEU A 33 -20.21 -31.71 13.58
C LEU A 33 -20.77 -31.46 14.99
N ARG A 34 -19.91 -31.12 15.96
CA ARG A 34 -20.30 -30.79 17.32
C ARG A 34 -20.77 -29.34 17.48
N ARG A 35 -20.77 -28.51 16.40
CA ARG A 35 -21.04 -27.06 16.44
C ARG A 35 -20.17 -26.28 17.45
N GLU A 36 -18.97 -26.79 17.72
CA GLU A 36 -18.00 -26.19 18.65
C GLU A 36 -17.08 -25.17 17.97
N LEU A 37 -17.20 -24.97 16.66
CA LEU A 37 -16.49 -23.90 15.93
C LEU A 37 -17.16 -22.56 16.27
N MET A 38 -16.78 -22.00 17.40
CA MET A 38 -17.17 -20.63 17.75
C MET A 38 -16.24 -19.67 17.01
N PHE A 39 -16.74 -19.05 15.97
CA PHE A 39 -16.09 -17.92 15.33
C PHE A 39 -16.47 -16.66 16.09
N GLN A 40 -15.47 -15.97 16.62
CA GLN A 40 -15.69 -14.64 17.17
C GLN A 40 -15.54 -13.64 16.04
N GLU A 41 -16.61 -12.93 15.72
CA GLU A 41 -16.55 -11.84 14.74
C GLU A 41 -15.76 -10.68 15.33
N PHE A 42 -14.76 -10.23 14.60
CA PHE A 42 -14.00 -9.03 14.91
C PHE A 42 -14.33 -7.98 13.84
N ILE A 43 -14.95 -6.88 14.25
CA ILE A 43 -15.24 -5.75 13.37
C ILE A 43 -14.01 -4.84 13.34
N ALA A 44 -13.33 -4.81 12.20
CA ALA A 44 -12.13 -3.99 12.01
C ALA A 44 -12.46 -2.57 11.53
N LEU A 45 -13.54 -2.41 10.75
CA LEU A 45 -14.09 -1.12 10.34
C LEU A 45 -15.61 -1.18 10.54
N LYS A 46 -16.20 -0.09 11.05
CA LYS A 46 -17.62 0.00 11.27
C LYS A 46 -18.16 1.32 10.73
N ASP A 47 -19.07 1.21 9.74
CA ASP A 47 -19.82 2.31 9.15
C ASP A 47 -18.93 3.52 8.79
N VAL A 48 -17.82 3.26 8.07
CA VAL A 48 -16.81 4.26 7.70
C VAL A 48 -17.20 4.95 6.41
N ASP A 49 -17.17 6.28 6.41
CA ASP A 49 -17.31 7.15 5.26
C ASP A 49 -16.02 7.93 5.01
N LEU A 50 -15.57 7.99 3.73
CA LEU A 50 -14.40 8.75 3.33
C LEU A 50 -14.53 9.18 1.87
N HIS A 51 -14.43 10.49 1.62
CA HIS A 51 -14.60 11.07 0.30
C HIS A 51 -13.39 11.96 -0.03
N ILE A 52 -12.63 11.58 -1.06
CA ILE A 52 -11.40 12.29 -1.47
C ILE A 52 -11.56 12.75 -2.91
N LYS A 53 -11.31 14.04 -3.18
CA LYS A 53 -11.32 14.61 -4.52
C LYS A 53 -9.96 14.42 -5.21
N LYS A 54 -9.96 14.42 -6.53
CA LYS A 54 -8.72 14.31 -7.32
C LYS A 54 -7.73 15.43 -6.97
N GLY A 55 -6.47 15.07 -6.78
CA GLY A 55 -5.38 15.99 -6.45
C GLY A 55 -5.31 16.40 -4.98
N GLU A 56 -6.20 15.90 -4.12
CA GLU A 56 -6.10 16.15 -2.68
C GLU A 56 -5.02 15.28 -2.03
N ALA A 57 -4.46 15.80 -0.93
CA ALA A 57 -3.56 15.05 -0.07
C ALA A 57 -4.20 14.86 1.32
N TRP A 58 -4.40 13.60 1.71
CA TRP A 58 -5.05 13.22 2.96
C TRP A 58 -4.11 12.45 3.88
N GLY A 59 -4.16 12.78 5.18
CA GLY A 59 -3.46 12.06 6.24
C GLY A 59 -4.41 11.22 7.06
N LEU A 60 -4.22 9.91 7.08
CA LEU A 60 -4.95 8.99 7.95
C LEU A 60 -4.13 8.72 9.21
N VAL A 61 -4.52 9.31 10.33
CA VAL A 61 -3.81 9.20 11.60
C VAL A 61 -4.64 8.40 12.62
N GLY A 62 -3.98 7.58 13.42
CA GLY A 62 -4.64 6.78 14.46
C GLY A 62 -3.69 5.78 15.11
N THR A 63 -4.07 5.25 16.26
CA THR A 63 -3.30 4.25 17.00
C THR A 63 -3.18 2.93 16.23
N ASN A 64 -2.25 2.08 16.64
CA ASN A 64 -2.15 0.71 16.10
C ASN A 64 -3.45 -0.05 16.42
N GLY A 65 -3.96 -0.77 15.43
CA GLY A 65 -5.24 -1.48 15.55
C GLY A 65 -6.49 -0.64 15.24
N ALA A 66 -6.37 0.66 14.94
CA ALA A 66 -7.52 1.53 14.58
C ALA A 66 -8.16 1.22 13.21
N GLY A 67 -7.69 0.21 12.48
CA GLY A 67 -8.28 -0.18 11.19
C GLY A 67 -7.64 0.48 9.96
N LYS A 68 -6.64 1.37 10.11
CA LYS A 68 -5.99 2.09 9.01
C LYS A 68 -5.57 1.16 7.85
N SER A 69 -4.77 0.15 8.16
CA SER A 69 -4.31 -0.82 7.12
C SER A 69 -5.46 -1.61 6.50
N THR A 70 -6.54 -1.84 7.24
CA THR A 70 -7.75 -2.49 6.71
C THR A 70 -8.45 -1.57 5.72
N LEU A 71 -8.61 -0.29 6.04
CA LEU A 71 -9.19 0.71 5.15
C LEU A 71 -8.36 0.85 3.86
N LEU A 72 -7.03 0.91 3.99
CA LEU A 72 -6.15 0.96 2.82
C LEU A 72 -6.29 -0.26 1.92
N LYS A 73 -6.38 -1.47 2.49
CA LYS A 73 -6.61 -2.71 1.72
C LYS A 73 -7.95 -2.70 1.00
N VAL A 74 -8.97 -2.08 1.57
CA VAL A 74 -10.27 -1.89 0.94
C VAL A 74 -10.16 -0.91 -0.23
N ILE A 75 -9.53 0.25 -0.04
CA ILE A 75 -9.30 1.27 -1.08
C ILE A 75 -8.43 0.70 -2.21
N SER A 76 -7.40 -0.08 -1.88
CA SER A 76 -6.54 -0.77 -2.86
C SER A 76 -7.21 -1.98 -3.53
N ARG A 77 -8.49 -2.25 -3.26
CA ARG A 77 -9.27 -3.38 -3.80
C ARG A 77 -8.71 -4.77 -3.45
N ILE A 78 -7.83 -4.86 -2.46
CA ILE A 78 -7.27 -6.11 -1.94
C ILE A 78 -8.30 -6.82 -1.06
N LEU A 79 -9.12 -6.05 -0.32
CA LEU A 79 -10.12 -6.55 0.60
C LEU A 79 -11.50 -6.03 0.22
N LYS A 80 -12.47 -6.95 0.08
CA LYS A 80 -13.87 -6.60 -0.17
C LYS A 80 -14.57 -6.30 1.16
N PRO A 81 -15.30 -5.18 1.30
CA PRO A 81 -16.06 -4.88 2.50
C PRO A 81 -17.23 -5.86 2.67
N TYR A 82 -17.62 -6.11 3.92
CA TYR A 82 -18.81 -6.87 4.26
C TYR A 82 -20.08 -6.09 3.94
N LYS A 83 -20.06 -4.77 4.17
CA LYS A 83 -21.18 -3.86 3.98
C LYS A 83 -20.66 -2.52 3.47
N GLY A 84 -21.51 -1.77 2.77
CA GLY A 84 -21.16 -0.49 2.17
C GLY A 84 -20.59 -0.63 0.76
N THR A 85 -20.18 0.48 0.19
CA THR A 85 -19.64 0.58 -1.17
C THR A 85 -18.32 1.33 -1.19
N VAL A 86 -17.43 0.93 -2.09
CA VAL A 86 -16.15 1.60 -2.32
C VAL A 86 -15.98 1.78 -3.82
N ASP A 87 -15.93 3.01 -4.26
CA ASP A 87 -15.60 3.39 -5.63
C ASP A 87 -14.25 4.11 -5.64
N VAL A 88 -13.33 3.60 -6.46
CA VAL A 88 -12.00 4.17 -6.62
C VAL A 88 -11.73 4.32 -8.11
N LYS A 89 -11.53 5.55 -8.57
CA LYS A 89 -11.33 5.86 -9.97
C LYS A 89 -9.84 6.03 -10.28
N GLY A 90 -9.39 5.47 -11.39
CA GLY A 90 -8.00 5.58 -11.84
C GLY A 90 -7.05 4.50 -11.30
N SER A 91 -5.78 4.73 -11.53
CA SER A 91 -4.68 3.85 -11.15
C SER A 91 -4.22 4.10 -9.71
N VAL A 92 -4.00 3.02 -8.95
CA VAL A 92 -3.57 3.08 -7.54
C VAL A 92 -2.17 2.48 -7.41
N ALA A 93 -1.23 3.27 -6.91
CA ALA A 93 0.06 2.78 -6.45
C ALA A 93 0.07 2.72 -4.91
N ALA A 94 0.13 1.52 -4.35
CA ALA A 94 0.15 1.31 -2.91
C ALA A 94 1.58 1.00 -2.44
N LEU A 95 2.17 1.92 -1.69
CA LEU A 95 3.48 1.73 -1.04
C LEU A 95 3.36 1.07 0.34
N ILE A 96 2.18 0.57 0.71
CA ILE A 96 1.87 0.02 2.05
C ILE A 96 2.69 -1.23 2.35
N GLU A 97 3.02 -1.99 1.32
CA GLU A 97 3.83 -3.20 1.41
C GLU A 97 4.96 -3.09 0.38
N LEU A 98 5.93 -2.18 0.60
CA LEU A 98 7.12 -2.09 -0.25
C LEU A 98 7.83 -3.46 -0.26
N GLY A 99 7.71 -4.13 -1.41
CA GLY A 99 8.19 -5.50 -1.58
C GLY A 99 7.07 -6.52 -1.79
N ALA A 100 5.79 -6.16 -1.64
CA ALA A 100 4.69 -6.99 -2.12
C ALA A 100 4.84 -7.17 -3.64
N GLY A 101 4.90 -8.44 -4.09
CA GLY A 101 5.17 -8.77 -5.47
C GLY A 101 6.67 -8.93 -5.82
N ILE A 102 7.59 -8.61 -4.92
CA ILE A 102 9.01 -8.90 -5.11
C ILE A 102 9.27 -10.38 -4.84
N ASP A 103 9.73 -11.14 -5.85
CA ASP A 103 10.20 -12.49 -5.65
C ASP A 103 11.65 -12.46 -5.15
N PRO A 104 11.93 -12.97 -3.94
CA PRO A 104 13.26 -12.94 -3.36
C PRO A 104 14.28 -13.79 -4.12
N ASN A 105 13.86 -14.78 -4.90
CA ASN A 105 14.74 -15.64 -5.66
C ASN A 105 15.10 -15.06 -7.05
N MET A 106 14.34 -14.11 -7.53
CA MET A 106 14.62 -13.39 -8.77
C MET A 106 15.62 -12.25 -8.53
N SER A 107 16.35 -11.87 -9.58
CA SER A 107 17.23 -10.71 -9.59
C SER A 107 16.43 -9.40 -9.47
N ALA A 108 17.11 -8.28 -9.19
CA ALA A 108 16.47 -6.97 -9.20
C ALA A 108 15.92 -6.63 -10.58
N ARG A 109 16.65 -6.95 -11.64
CA ARG A 109 16.22 -6.78 -13.04
C ARG A 109 14.89 -7.51 -13.31
N GLU A 110 14.83 -8.79 -12.99
CA GLU A 110 13.62 -9.59 -13.19
C GLU A 110 12.43 -9.06 -12.36
N ASN A 111 12.69 -8.62 -11.14
CA ASN A 111 11.69 -8.03 -10.28
C ASN A 111 11.13 -6.70 -10.80
N ILE A 112 11.93 -5.87 -11.48
CA ILE A 112 11.43 -4.67 -12.15
C ILE A 112 10.36 -5.04 -13.18
N PHE A 113 10.63 -6.02 -14.04
CA PHE A 113 9.67 -6.49 -15.05
C PHE A 113 8.46 -7.19 -14.43
N LEU A 114 8.68 -8.05 -13.43
CA LEU A 114 7.61 -8.75 -12.72
C LEU A 114 6.63 -7.76 -12.09
N ASN A 115 7.14 -6.82 -11.28
CA ASN A 115 6.30 -5.84 -10.59
C ASN A 115 5.62 -4.86 -11.56
N GLY A 116 6.34 -4.40 -12.59
CA GLY A 116 5.74 -3.57 -13.62
C GLY A 116 4.56 -4.27 -14.31
N THR A 117 4.70 -5.58 -14.58
CA THR A 117 3.61 -6.40 -15.16
C THR A 117 2.45 -6.58 -14.18
N LEU A 118 2.73 -6.82 -12.88
CA LEU A 118 1.70 -6.91 -11.83
C LEU A 118 0.92 -5.59 -11.68
N LEU A 119 1.57 -4.46 -11.90
CA LEU A 119 0.93 -3.14 -11.95
C LEU A 119 0.13 -2.89 -13.25
N GLY A 120 0.14 -3.86 -14.19
CA GLY A 120 -0.63 -3.80 -15.43
C GLY A 120 0.10 -3.13 -16.60
N TYR A 121 1.40 -2.84 -16.49
CA TYR A 121 2.17 -2.22 -17.57
C TYR A 121 2.65 -3.24 -18.60
N LYS A 122 2.72 -2.81 -19.87
CA LYS A 122 3.30 -3.61 -20.95
C LYS A 122 4.81 -3.66 -20.81
N LYS A 123 5.42 -4.78 -21.28
CA LYS A 123 6.85 -5.00 -21.19
C LYS A 123 7.67 -3.88 -21.85
N ASP A 124 7.24 -3.40 -23.01
CA ASP A 124 7.95 -2.34 -23.74
C ASP A 124 7.98 -1.03 -22.93
N PHE A 125 6.87 -0.70 -22.29
CA PHE A 125 6.79 0.46 -21.40
C PHE A 125 7.69 0.32 -20.17
N ILE A 126 7.77 -0.88 -19.57
CA ILE A 126 8.68 -1.14 -18.45
C ILE A 126 10.14 -1.01 -18.93
N GLN A 127 10.44 -1.47 -20.15
CA GLN A 127 11.77 -1.33 -20.75
C GLN A 127 12.17 0.15 -20.94
N GLU A 128 11.24 1.01 -21.37
CA GLU A 128 11.49 2.46 -21.48
C GLU A 128 11.77 3.11 -20.12
N LYS A 129 11.14 2.60 -19.05
CA LYS A 129 11.31 3.10 -17.68
C LYS A 129 12.47 2.45 -16.91
N PHE A 130 13.08 1.42 -17.48
CA PHE A 130 14.04 0.59 -16.77
C PHE A 130 15.25 1.38 -16.26
N ASP A 131 15.87 2.20 -17.10
CA ASP A 131 17.05 2.96 -16.73
C ASP A 131 16.72 4.02 -15.66
N GLU A 132 15.55 4.66 -15.74
CA GLU A 132 15.05 5.59 -14.70
C GLU A 132 14.89 4.89 -13.36
N ILE A 133 14.30 3.67 -13.35
CA ILE A 133 14.09 2.88 -12.11
C ILE A 133 15.45 2.51 -11.51
N VAL A 134 16.39 2.05 -12.34
CA VAL A 134 17.72 1.63 -11.90
C VAL A 134 18.50 2.81 -11.32
N GLU A 135 18.53 3.94 -12.01
CA GLU A 135 19.21 5.17 -11.55
C GLU A 135 18.60 5.68 -10.25
N PHE A 136 17.27 5.69 -10.15
CA PHE A 136 16.60 6.14 -8.95
C PHE A 136 16.90 5.24 -7.75
N SER A 137 16.89 3.92 -7.93
CA SER A 137 17.13 2.94 -6.86
C SER A 137 18.57 2.92 -6.37
N GLU A 138 19.53 3.39 -7.20
CA GLU A 138 20.98 3.32 -6.94
C GLU A 138 21.46 1.86 -6.75
N LEU A 139 20.92 0.93 -7.55
CA LEU A 139 21.20 -0.51 -7.47
C LEU A 139 21.88 -1.07 -8.71
N GLN A 140 22.58 -0.22 -9.50
CA GLN A 140 23.22 -0.59 -10.75
C GLN A 140 24.11 -1.82 -10.62
N ASP A 141 24.93 -1.87 -9.57
CA ASP A 141 25.90 -2.94 -9.34
C ASP A 141 25.25 -4.24 -8.84
N PHE A 142 23.97 -4.21 -8.50
CA PHE A 142 23.23 -5.33 -7.91
C PHE A 142 22.10 -5.85 -8.79
N LEU A 143 21.97 -5.37 -10.03
CA LEU A 143 20.83 -5.68 -10.91
C LEU A 143 20.62 -7.17 -11.14
N ASP A 144 21.69 -7.92 -11.30
CA ASP A 144 21.65 -9.35 -11.62
C ASP A 144 21.78 -10.23 -10.37
N SER A 145 21.79 -9.61 -9.17
CA SER A 145 21.81 -10.31 -7.89
C SER A 145 20.40 -10.65 -7.41
N PRO A 146 20.16 -11.86 -6.86
CA PRO A 146 18.89 -12.23 -6.26
C PRO A 146 18.53 -11.32 -5.10
N VAL A 147 17.26 -10.86 -5.04
CA VAL A 147 16.77 -9.90 -4.04
C VAL A 147 16.81 -10.47 -2.61
N LYS A 148 16.84 -11.79 -2.44
CA LYS A 148 17.05 -12.39 -1.11
C LYS A 148 18.35 -11.93 -0.42
N ASN A 149 19.36 -11.57 -1.20
CA ASN A 149 20.65 -11.10 -0.73
C ASN A 149 20.65 -9.59 -0.38
N PHE A 150 19.57 -8.88 -0.69
CA PHE A 150 19.44 -7.44 -0.45
C PHE A 150 19.16 -7.13 1.03
N SER A 151 19.77 -6.04 1.52
CA SER A 151 19.34 -5.45 2.79
C SER A 151 17.88 -4.95 2.70
N SER A 152 17.26 -4.72 3.86
CA SER A 152 15.91 -4.13 3.92
C SER A 152 15.87 -2.77 3.21
N GLY A 153 16.93 -1.96 3.33
CA GLY A 153 17.06 -0.68 2.63
C GLY A 153 17.11 -0.84 1.11
N MET A 154 17.89 -1.80 0.56
CA MET A 154 17.94 -2.06 -0.87
C MET A 154 16.60 -2.55 -1.42
N LYS A 155 15.91 -3.43 -0.69
CA LYS A 155 14.56 -3.89 -1.07
C LYS A 155 13.56 -2.73 -1.15
N ALA A 156 13.60 -1.85 -0.15
CA ALA A 156 12.74 -0.68 -0.13
C ALA A 156 13.07 0.33 -1.24
N ARG A 157 14.36 0.56 -1.54
CA ARG A 157 14.79 1.39 -2.67
C ARG A 157 14.24 0.83 -3.99
N LEU A 158 14.40 -0.47 -4.22
CA LEU A 158 13.88 -1.13 -5.42
C LEU A 158 12.36 -0.99 -5.53
N GLY A 159 11.62 -1.35 -4.48
CA GLY A 159 10.17 -1.30 -4.46
C GLY A 159 9.62 0.12 -4.66
N PHE A 160 10.20 1.12 -3.99
CA PHE A 160 9.81 2.52 -4.16
C PHE A 160 10.08 3.01 -5.58
N SER A 161 11.25 2.69 -6.15
CA SER A 161 11.62 3.11 -7.51
C SER A 161 10.67 2.55 -8.56
N ILE A 162 10.27 1.28 -8.43
CA ILE A 162 9.30 0.64 -9.32
C ILE A 162 7.93 1.30 -9.17
N ALA A 163 7.43 1.42 -7.94
CA ALA A 163 6.09 1.93 -7.67
C ALA A 163 5.90 3.41 -8.06
N THR A 164 6.99 4.18 -8.09
CA THR A 164 6.97 5.61 -8.44
C THR A 164 7.57 5.93 -9.81
N SER A 165 7.89 4.92 -10.63
CA SER A 165 8.39 5.10 -12.01
C SER A 165 7.32 5.63 -12.96
N VAL A 166 6.06 5.43 -12.60
CA VAL A 166 4.89 5.93 -13.33
C VAL A 166 4.09 6.81 -12.39
N GLN A 167 3.49 7.86 -12.94
CA GLN A 167 2.61 8.73 -12.17
C GLN A 167 1.24 8.07 -12.00
N PRO A 168 0.86 7.61 -10.80
CA PRO A 168 -0.47 7.08 -10.55
C PRO A 168 -1.48 8.20 -10.34
N ASP A 169 -2.77 7.91 -10.51
CA ASP A 169 -3.85 8.82 -10.11
C ASP A 169 -3.94 8.94 -8.58
N ILE A 170 -3.68 7.83 -7.88
CA ILE A 170 -3.73 7.73 -6.41
C ILE A 170 -2.45 7.07 -5.91
N LEU A 171 -1.75 7.74 -5.00
CA LEU A 171 -0.60 7.22 -4.28
C LEU A 171 -1.00 6.97 -2.82
N ILE A 172 -0.88 5.72 -2.37
CA ILE A 172 -1.10 5.35 -0.97
C ILE A 172 0.26 5.07 -0.34
N ALA A 173 0.65 5.86 0.64
CA ALA A 173 1.93 5.73 1.33
C ALA A 173 1.71 5.52 2.84
N ASP A 174 2.38 4.50 3.40
CA ASP A 174 2.50 4.28 4.83
C ASP A 174 3.86 4.83 5.28
N GLU A 175 4.15 4.94 6.57
CA GLU A 175 5.39 5.45 7.18
C GLU A 175 6.73 5.05 6.54
N ILE A 176 6.67 4.33 5.45
CA ILE A 176 7.77 3.79 4.63
C ILE A 176 8.73 4.87 4.09
N LEU A 177 8.36 6.15 4.12
CA LEU A 177 9.29 7.26 3.87
C LEU A 177 10.45 7.33 4.87
N SER A 178 10.40 6.51 5.93
CA SER A 178 11.47 6.35 6.91
C SER A 178 12.55 5.34 6.49
N VAL A 179 12.40 4.64 5.34
CA VAL A 179 13.33 3.61 4.88
C VAL A 179 14.46 4.19 4.04
N GLY A 180 15.66 3.68 4.25
CA GLY A 180 16.87 4.16 3.60
C GLY A 180 17.63 5.22 4.42
N ASP A 181 18.75 5.68 3.87
CA ASP A 181 19.53 6.75 4.44
C ASP A 181 18.89 8.14 4.22
N VAL A 182 19.45 9.16 4.85
CA VAL A 182 18.91 10.54 4.78
C VAL A 182 18.84 11.06 3.34
N ARG A 183 19.81 10.70 2.49
CA ARG A 183 19.88 11.14 1.09
C ARG A 183 18.75 10.53 0.27
N PHE A 184 18.52 9.22 0.41
CA PHE A 184 17.44 8.54 -0.30
C PHE A 184 16.05 9.01 0.16
N LYS A 185 15.87 9.26 1.46
CA LYS A 185 14.63 9.85 2.00
C LYS A 185 14.30 11.20 1.36
N LYS A 186 15.29 12.06 1.19
CA LYS A 186 15.12 13.36 0.51
C LYS A 186 14.68 13.14 -0.95
N LYS A 187 15.34 12.24 -1.67
CA LYS A 187 15.03 11.88 -3.06
C LYS A 187 13.58 11.35 -3.20
N CYS A 188 13.14 10.50 -2.28
CA CYS A 188 11.75 10.02 -2.22
C CYS A 188 10.76 11.16 -1.97
N SER A 189 11.06 12.06 -1.03
CA SER A 189 10.20 13.22 -0.73
C SER A 189 10.05 14.14 -1.94
N GLU A 190 11.13 14.45 -2.64
CA GLU A 190 11.12 15.26 -3.85
C GLU A 190 10.29 14.59 -4.97
N ARG A 191 10.44 13.28 -5.16
CA ARG A 191 9.64 12.51 -6.13
C ARG A 191 8.15 12.58 -5.80
N MET A 192 7.77 12.42 -4.53
CA MET A 192 6.38 12.50 -4.10
C MET A 192 5.81 13.92 -4.26
N GLN A 193 6.58 14.95 -3.93
CA GLN A 193 6.16 16.34 -4.14
C GLN A 193 5.89 16.63 -5.62
N ASN A 194 6.75 16.14 -6.51
CA ASN A 194 6.56 16.27 -7.95
C ASN A 194 5.28 15.56 -8.43
N MET A 195 5.00 14.35 -7.92
CA MET A 195 3.76 13.64 -8.24
C MET A 195 2.53 14.42 -7.80
N LEU A 196 2.53 14.96 -6.59
CA LEU A 196 1.45 15.80 -6.07
C LEU A 196 1.24 17.05 -6.91
N SER A 197 2.32 17.76 -7.26
CA SER A 197 2.26 18.96 -8.11
C SER A 197 1.68 18.66 -9.49
N ASN A 198 1.82 17.42 -9.96
CA ASN A 198 1.27 16.93 -11.22
C ASN A 198 -0.14 16.32 -11.09
N GLY A 199 -0.80 16.50 -9.93
CA GLY A 199 -2.21 16.14 -9.74
C GLY A 199 -2.47 14.72 -9.21
N THR A 200 -1.44 13.98 -8.77
CA THR A 200 -1.64 12.71 -8.05
C THR A 200 -2.33 12.97 -6.71
N THR A 201 -3.34 12.18 -6.40
CA THR A 201 -4.00 12.19 -5.08
C THR A 201 -3.17 11.39 -4.09
N LEU A 202 -2.90 11.93 -2.90
CA LEU A 202 -2.12 11.24 -1.88
C LEU A 202 -2.99 10.83 -0.69
N LEU A 203 -2.89 9.56 -0.31
CA LEU A 203 -3.38 9.07 0.97
C LEU A 203 -2.19 8.59 1.81
N TYR A 204 -1.80 9.40 2.78
CA TYR A 204 -0.67 9.12 3.66
C TYR A 204 -1.14 8.59 5.00
N VAL A 205 -0.55 7.49 5.47
CA VAL A 205 -0.88 6.88 6.76
C VAL A 205 0.27 7.02 7.74
N SER A 206 -0.04 7.50 8.94
CA SER A 206 0.94 7.60 10.02
C SER A 206 0.32 7.28 11.38
N HIS A 207 1.13 6.74 12.28
CA HIS A 207 0.77 6.66 13.70
C HIS A 207 1.29 7.87 14.50
N ASN A 208 2.09 8.75 13.88
CA ASN A 208 2.67 9.92 14.53
C ASN A 208 2.24 11.21 13.83
N MET A 209 1.44 12.02 14.53
CA MET A 209 0.99 13.33 14.02
C MET A 209 2.16 14.27 13.65
N LYS A 210 3.31 14.15 14.32
CA LYS A 210 4.50 14.96 14.01
C LYS A 210 5.13 14.60 12.66
N SER A 211 5.00 13.35 12.20
CA SER A 211 5.50 12.92 10.89
C SER A 211 4.72 13.55 9.74
N VAL A 212 3.44 13.83 9.93
CA VAL A 212 2.57 14.49 8.97
C VAL A 212 2.90 15.98 8.84
N SER A 213 3.38 16.59 9.91
CA SER A 213 3.77 18.01 9.96
C SER A 213 5.15 18.29 9.33
N TYR A 214 6.03 17.29 9.25
CA TYR A 214 7.39 17.44 8.73
C TYR A 214 7.50 17.34 7.20
N THR A 215 6.53 16.74 6.56
CA THR A 215 6.41 16.76 5.12
C THR A 215 5.63 18.00 4.71
N HIS A 216 6.11 19.16 4.49
CA HIS A 216 5.49 20.40 4.02
C HIS A 216 4.12 20.29 3.28
N LEU A 217 3.41 19.22 3.53
CA LEU A 217 2.05 18.93 3.11
C LEU A 217 1.14 19.42 4.24
N THR A 218 0.52 20.56 4.05
CA THR A 218 -0.65 20.96 4.83
C THR A 218 -1.77 20.01 4.47
N LEU A 219 -1.75 18.82 5.09
CA LEU A 219 -2.84 17.86 4.94
C LEU A 219 -4.02 18.34 5.77
N PRO A 220 -5.25 18.35 5.24
CA PRO A 220 -6.42 18.48 6.08
C PRO A 220 -6.42 17.28 7.03
N THR A 221 -6.20 17.55 8.32
CA THR A 221 -6.23 16.50 9.36
C THR A 221 -7.67 16.22 9.72
N ASN A 222 -8.27 15.22 9.10
CA ASN A 222 -9.48 14.63 9.62
C ASN A 222 -9.08 13.44 10.50
N SER A 223 -9.25 13.61 11.81
CA SER A 223 -9.16 12.51 12.77
C SER A 223 -10.45 11.68 12.70
N LEU A 224 -10.33 10.41 12.34
CA LEU A 224 -11.36 9.40 12.57
C LEU A 224 -11.28 8.88 14.00
#